data_07d295b4b796e0eec1d7521d7843caf4
#
_entry.id   07d295b4b796e0eec1d7521d7843caf4
#
_cell.length_a   1.000
_cell.length_b   1.000
_cell.length_c   1.000
_cell.angle_alpha   90.00
_cell.angle_beta   90.00
_cell.angle_gamma   90.00
#
_symmetry.space_group_name_H-M   'P 1'
#
loop_
_entity.id
_entity.type
_entity.pdbx_description
1 polymer ?
#
loop_
_entity_poly.entity_id
_entity_poly.type
_entity_poly.pdbx_seq_one_letter_code
_entity_poly.pdbx_strand_id
1 'polypeptide(L)'
;VTGGLQDQCGFKLKSKHINYQDYTEIVSLHDKDKWENNPDLTWGEWVKPVWPSNRSLVGSPQTPYIFDDRCRFDDAADMIKEWYDMGKDKREECGQKGREFVLSDNSMMTSKHMCQNFTDHMNTAFDNWKPRKRYSIFKA
;
A
#
# COMPACT_ATOMS: atom_id res chain seq x y z
N VAL A 1 3.59 4.25 -5.48
CA VAL A 1 2.96 3.22 -4.64
C VAL A 1 3.19 3.58 -3.20
N THR A 2 2.23 4.23 -2.56
CA THR A 2 2.34 4.73 -1.19
C THR A 2 1.08 4.40 -0.38
N GLY A 3 1.26 4.02 0.89
CA GLY A 3 0.17 3.72 1.80
C GLY A 3 -0.60 2.43 1.51
N GLY A 4 -1.75 2.25 2.16
CA GLY A 4 -2.56 1.03 2.10
C GLY A 4 -3.24 0.73 0.76
N LEU A 5 -3.18 1.64 -0.22
CA LEU A 5 -3.75 1.39 -1.55
C LEU A 5 -3.03 0.25 -2.29
N GLN A 6 -1.77 0.02 -2.00
CA GLN A 6 -1.01 -1.09 -2.60
C GLN A 6 -1.66 -2.46 -2.35
N ASP A 7 -2.24 -2.66 -1.17
CA ASP A 7 -2.91 -3.90 -0.83
C ASP A 7 -4.17 -4.10 -1.69
N GLN A 8 -4.96 -3.03 -1.89
CA GLN A 8 -6.15 -3.04 -2.75
C GLN A 8 -5.80 -3.22 -4.23
N CYS A 9 -4.63 -2.76 -4.61
CA CYS A 9 -4.09 -2.92 -5.96
C CYS A 9 -3.48 -4.31 -6.21
N GLY A 10 -3.38 -5.15 -5.19
CA GLY A 10 -2.82 -6.50 -5.29
C GLY A 10 -1.32 -6.51 -5.60
N PHE A 11 -0.58 -5.50 -5.14
CA PHE A 11 0.87 -5.47 -5.34
C PHE A 11 1.57 -6.60 -4.60
N LYS A 12 2.50 -7.24 -5.29
CA LYS A 12 3.34 -8.31 -4.76
C LYS A 12 4.78 -8.12 -5.22
N LEU A 13 5.71 -8.33 -4.32
CA LEU A 13 7.14 -8.42 -4.64
C LEU A 13 7.58 -9.87 -4.43
N LYS A 14 8.20 -10.47 -5.45
CA LYS A 14 8.59 -11.90 -5.44
C LYS A 14 7.44 -12.82 -5.02
N SER A 15 6.25 -12.56 -5.56
CA SER A 15 5.00 -13.31 -5.28
C SER A 15 4.48 -13.23 -3.84
N LYS A 16 5.03 -12.34 -3.02
CA LYS A 16 4.57 -12.08 -1.64
C LYS A 16 3.91 -10.70 -1.57
N HIS A 17 2.95 -10.53 -0.65
CA HIS A 17 2.45 -9.21 -0.31
C HIS A 17 3.60 -8.33 0.18
N ILE A 18 3.61 -7.07 -0.26
CA ILE A 18 4.64 -6.10 0.13
C ILE A 18 4.46 -5.79 1.62
N ASN A 19 5.50 -6.03 2.40
CA ASN A 19 5.54 -5.66 3.81
C ASN A 19 6.24 -4.29 4.00
N TYR A 20 6.24 -3.77 5.22
CA TYR A 20 6.83 -2.48 5.54
C TYR A 20 8.34 -2.40 5.20
N GLN A 21 9.08 -3.47 5.34
CA GLN A 21 10.51 -3.51 5.05
C GLN A 21 10.75 -3.46 3.54
N ASP A 22 10.00 -4.26 2.77
CA ASP A 22 10.02 -4.21 1.31
C ASP A 22 9.64 -2.80 0.82
N TYR A 23 8.63 -2.18 1.44
CA TYR A 23 8.20 -0.82 1.14
C TYR A 23 9.34 0.19 1.35
N THR A 24 10.10 0.08 2.44
CA THR A 24 11.21 0.98 2.72
C THR A 24 12.33 0.85 1.70
N GLU A 25 12.67 -0.37 1.31
CA GLU A 25 13.65 -0.66 0.26
C GLU A 25 13.19 -0.07 -1.07
N ILE A 26 11.94 -0.28 -1.39
CA ILE A 26 11.32 0.19 -2.63
C ILE A 26 11.25 1.73 -2.67
N VAL A 27 10.77 2.39 -1.63
CA VAL A 27 10.66 3.86 -1.57
C VAL A 27 12.03 4.55 -1.58
N SER A 28 13.06 3.89 -1.08
CA SER A 28 14.44 4.40 -1.16
C SER A 28 14.99 4.46 -2.59
N LEU A 29 14.38 3.72 -3.50
CA LEU A 29 14.84 3.58 -4.89
C LEU A 29 14.20 4.58 -5.86
N HIS A 30 13.84 5.78 -5.54
CA HIS A 30 13.18 6.84 -6.34
C HIS A 30 13.40 6.81 -7.87
N ASP A 31 13.64 5.69 -8.42
CA ASP A 31 13.99 5.45 -9.80
C ASP A 31 12.83 4.72 -10.48
N LYS A 32 12.06 5.48 -11.26
CA LYS A 32 10.93 4.97 -12.04
C LYS A 32 11.29 3.72 -12.81
N ASP A 33 12.49 3.70 -13.41
CA ASP A 33 12.94 2.59 -14.26
C ASP A 33 13.12 1.28 -13.46
N LYS A 34 13.48 1.39 -12.18
CA LYS A 34 13.59 0.20 -11.30
C LYS A 34 12.26 -0.38 -10.86
N TRP A 35 11.20 0.42 -10.88
CA TRP A 35 9.86 -0.02 -10.53
C TRP A 35 9.10 -0.60 -11.71
N GLU A 36 9.02 0.19 -12.76
CA GLU A 36 8.26 -0.12 -13.96
C GLU A 36 8.82 -1.37 -14.66
N ASN A 37 10.12 -1.55 -14.60
CA ASN A 37 10.81 -2.68 -15.21
C ASN A 37 11.26 -3.76 -14.22
N ASN A 38 10.74 -3.74 -12.97
CA ASN A 38 11.07 -4.77 -12.00
C ASN A 38 10.26 -6.05 -12.27
N PRO A 39 10.89 -7.14 -12.75
CA PRO A 39 10.19 -8.37 -13.10
C PRO A 39 9.59 -9.07 -11.87
N ASP A 40 10.08 -8.76 -10.69
CA ASP A 40 9.61 -9.34 -9.43
C ASP A 40 8.38 -8.61 -8.86
N LEU A 41 8.07 -7.42 -9.39
CA LEU A 41 6.94 -6.61 -8.94
C LEU A 41 5.72 -6.86 -9.83
N THR A 42 4.62 -7.29 -9.24
CA THR A 42 3.36 -7.54 -9.93
C THR A 42 2.20 -6.84 -9.24
N TRP A 43 1.14 -6.57 -9.96
CA TRP A 43 -0.10 -5.97 -9.47
C TRP A 43 -1.31 -6.52 -10.21
N GLY A 44 -2.50 -6.20 -9.72
CA GLY A 44 -3.74 -6.66 -10.33
C GLY A 44 -4.02 -6.02 -11.70
N GLU A 45 -4.64 -6.77 -12.60
CA GLU A 45 -5.05 -6.29 -13.93
C GLU A 45 -6.03 -5.10 -13.87
N TRP A 46 -6.67 -4.87 -12.71
CA TRP A 46 -7.56 -3.74 -12.45
C TRP A 46 -6.83 -2.45 -12.07
N VAL A 47 -5.52 -2.42 -12.17
CA VAL A 47 -4.67 -1.30 -11.77
C VAL A 47 -3.77 -0.87 -12.91
N LYS A 48 -3.68 0.43 -13.12
CA LYS A 48 -2.65 1.08 -13.93
C LYS A 48 -1.83 1.97 -13.01
N PRO A 49 -0.64 1.54 -12.59
CA PRO A 49 0.16 2.29 -11.63
C PRO A 49 0.72 3.57 -12.24
N VAL A 50 0.65 4.66 -11.49
CA VAL A 50 1.37 5.90 -11.80
C VAL A 50 2.51 6.00 -10.79
N TRP A 51 3.73 5.97 -11.29
CA TRP A 51 4.92 5.95 -10.44
C TRP A 51 5.33 7.35 -10.01
N PRO A 52 5.85 7.51 -8.78
CA PRO A 52 6.38 8.79 -8.34
C PRO A 52 7.62 9.16 -9.17
N SER A 53 7.68 10.40 -9.63
CA SER A 53 8.81 10.96 -10.36
C SER A 53 9.74 11.77 -9.48
N ASN A 54 9.24 12.31 -8.39
CA ASN A 54 10.02 13.00 -7.37
C ASN A 54 9.34 12.95 -6.00
N ARG A 55 10.10 13.34 -4.99
CA ARG A 55 9.61 13.52 -3.63
C ARG A 55 9.91 14.94 -3.16
N SER A 56 8.94 15.57 -2.55
CA SER A 56 9.09 16.92 -1.99
C SER A 56 8.80 16.94 -0.50
N LEU A 57 9.49 17.82 0.20
CA LEU A 57 9.21 18.11 1.61
C LEU A 57 8.04 19.08 1.70
N VAL A 58 6.98 18.70 2.41
CA VAL A 58 5.74 19.48 2.56
C VAL A 58 5.35 19.71 4.02
N GLY A 59 6.26 19.51 4.94
CA GLY A 59 5.99 19.67 6.36
C GLY A 59 5.62 21.11 6.77
N SER A 60 4.96 21.23 7.92
CA SER A 60 4.70 22.49 8.62
C SER A 60 5.53 22.56 9.90
N PRO A 61 5.61 23.72 10.59
CA PRO A 61 6.34 23.82 11.84
C PRO A 61 5.90 22.80 12.92
N GLN A 62 4.62 22.42 12.93
CA GLN A 62 4.08 21.43 13.85
C GLN A 62 4.37 19.98 13.43
N THR A 63 4.51 19.74 12.13
CA THR A 63 4.78 18.44 11.52
C THR A 63 5.87 18.56 10.46
N PRO A 64 7.12 18.84 10.89
CA PRO A 64 8.24 18.97 9.96
C PRO A 64 8.59 17.61 9.33
N TYR A 65 9.25 17.66 8.20
CA TYR A 65 9.78 16.48 7.51
C TYR A 65 8.72 15.49 6.96
N ILE A 66 7.54 15.99 6.61
CA ILE A 66 6.58 15.20 5.82
C ILE A 66 7.03 15.22 4.37
N PHE A 67 7.12 14.06 3.77
CA PHE A 67 7.48 13.89 2.36
C PHE A 67 6.28 13.41 1.56
N ASP A 68 6.00 14.09 0.45
CA ASP A 68 5.00 13.67 -0.52
C ASP A 68 5.67 13.20 -1.81
N ASP A 69 5.21 12.06 -2.29
CA ASP A 69 5.57 11.57 -3.61
C ASP A 69 4.69 12.26 -4.67
N ARG A 70 5.30 12.72 -5.75
CA ARG A 70 4.63 13.40 -6.86
C ARG A 70 4.86 12.64 -8.14
N CYS A 71 3.80 12.47 -8.93
CA CYS A 71 3.88 11.90 -10.27
C CYS A 71 3.87 13.00 -11.34
N ARG A 72 4.30 12.66 -12.54
CA ARG A 72 4.16 13.53 -13.71
C ARG A 72 2.72 13.47 -14.22
N PHE A 73 2.20 14.58 -14.67
CA PHE A 73 0.86 14.65 -15.24
C PHE A 73 0.75 13.84 -16.54
N ASP A 74 1.80 13.81 -17.35
CA ASP A 74 1.85 13.02 -18.57
C ASP A 74 1.72 11.53 -18.27
N ASP A 75 2.45 11.00 -17.28
CA ASP A 75 2.37 9.59 -16.86
C ASP A 75 0.93 9.24 -16.40
N ALA A 76 0.28 10.16 -15.69
CA ALA A 76 -1.11 9.96 -15.28
C ALA A 76 -2.08 9.98 -16.49
N ALA A 77 -1.84 10.88 -17.43
CA ALA A 77 -2.65 10.99 -18.66
C ALA A 77 -2.50 9.73 -19.52
N ASP A 78 -1.29 9.19 -19.65
CA ASP A 78 -1.04 7.95 -20.40
C ASP A 78 -1.78 6.77 -19.79
N MET A 79 -1.80 6.61 -18.45
CA MET A 79 -2.56 5.54 -17.79
C MET A 79 -4.07 5.69 -17.97
N ILE A 80 -4.59 6.92 -17.95
CA ILE A 80 -6.02 7.19 -18.25
C ILE A 80 -6.32 6.82 -19.69
N LYS A 81 -5.42 7.21 -20.63
CA LYS A 81 -5.57 6.88 -22.05
C LYS A 81 -5.56 5.36 -22.28
N GLU A 82 -4.66 4.63 -21.64
CA GLU A 82 -4.65 3.15 -21.72
C GLU A 82 -5.97 2.54 -21.27
N TRP A 83 -6.57 3.03 -20.17
CA TRP A 83 -7.90 2.60 -19.73
C TRP A 83 -8.98 2.91 -20.75
N TYR A 84 -8.92 4.08 -21.39
CA TYR A 84 -9.89 4.47 -22.42
C TYR A 84 -9.76 3.57 -23.66
N ASP A 85 -8.55 3.39 -24.16
CA ASP A 85 -8.25 2.61 -25.38
C ASP A 85 -8.57 1.11 -25.24
N MET A 86 -8.54 0.59 -24.02
CA MET A 86 -8.87 -0.81 -23.70
C MET A 86 -10.32 -1.18 -24.07
N GLY A 87 -11.22 -0.22 -24.16
CA GLY A 87 -12.63 -0.43 -24.43
C GLY A 87 -13.45 -0.81 -23.20
N LYS A 88 -14.78 -0.73 -23.35
CA LYS A 88 -15.71 -0.90 -22.23
C LYS A 88 -15.66 -2.31 -21.64
N ASP A 89 -15.78 -3.34 -22.48
CA ASP A 89 -15.93 -4.72 -22.04
C ASP A 89 -14.70 -5.19 -21.24
N LYS A 90 -13.50 -4.81 -21.71
CA LYS A 90 -12.26 -5.15 -21.00
C LYS A 90 -12.12 -4.41 -19.68
N ARG A 91 -12.56 -3.14 -19.60
CA ARG A 91 -12.61 -2.41 -18.33
C ARG A 91 -13.55 -3.05 -17.31
N GLU A 92 -14.72 -3.51 -17.77
CA GLU A 92 -15.70 -4.21 -16.92
C GLU A 92 -15.10 -5.54 -16.41
N GLU A 93 -14.43 -6.32 -17.27
CA GLU A 93 -13.71 -7.53 -16.86
C GLU A 93 -12.66 -7.23 -15.78
N CYS A 94 -11.82 -6.23 -16.00
CA CYS A 94 -10.81 -5.82 -15.03
C CYS A 94 -11.44 -5.36 -13.71
N GLY A 95 -12.51 -4.57 -13.76
CA GLY A 95 -13.26 -4.14 -12.58
C GLY A 95 -13.84 -5.30 -11.79
N GLN A 96 -14.38 -6.33 -12.48
CA GLN A 96 -14.88 -7.53 -11.84
C GLN A 96 -13.78 -8.32 -11.15
N LYS A 97 -12.61 -8.48 -11.79
CA LYS A 97 -11.43 -9.12 -11.17
C LYS A 97 -10.98 -8.36 -9.90
N GLY A 98 -10.97 -7.03 -9.93
CA GLY A 98 -10.65 -6.22 -8.75
C GLY A 98 -11.65 -6.41 -7.62
N ARG A 99 -12.96 -6.46 -7.95
CA ARG A 99 -14.01 -6.75 -6.98
C ARG A 99 -13.85 -8.14 -6.35
N GLU A 100 -13.61 -9.15 -7.17
CA GLU A 100 -13.40 -10.54 -6.71
C GLU A 100 -12.18 -10.64 -5.80
N PHE A 101 -11.10 -9.96 -6.16
CA PHE A 101 -9.91 -9.89 -5.31
C PHE A 101 -10.22 -9.30 -3.93
N VAL A 102 -10.85 -8.12 -3.87
CA VAL A 102 -11.16 -7.43 -2.60
C VAL A 102 -12.11 -8.24 -1.72
N LEU A 103 -13.04 -8.99 -2.34
CA LEU A 103 -13.99 -9.84 -1.62
C LEU A 103 -13.41 -11.21 -1.24
N SER A 104 -12.25 -11.58 -1.77
CA SER A 104 -11.62 -12.88 -1.50
C SER A 104 -11.07 -12.95 -0.07
N ASP A 105 -11.00 -14.17 0.45
CA ASP A 105 -10.36 -14.42 1.75
C ASP A 105 -8.84 -14.08 1.72
N ASN A 106 -8.21 -14.14 0.55
CA ASN A 106 -6.80 -13.83 0.39
C ASN A 106 -6.48 -12.34 0.57
N SER A 107 -7.42 -11.45 0.28
CA SER A 107 -7.21 -10.00 0.43
C SER A 107 -7.37 -9.54 1.89
N MET A 108 -8.17 -10.25 2.68
CA MET A 108 -8.53 -9.90 4.06
C MET A 108 -9.14 -8.50 4.22
N MET A 109 -9.73 -7.93 3.17
CA MET A 109 -10.19 -6.53 3.12
C MET A 109 -11.65 -6.34 3.47
N THR A 110 -12.40 -7.43 3.67
CA THR A 110 -13.82 -7.30 4.03
C THR A 110 -13.98 -6.90 5.50
N SER A 111 -15.11 -6.27 5.81
CA SER A 111 -15.45 -5.92 7.20
C SER A 111 -15.49 -7.14 8.11
N LYS A 112 -15.87 -8.30 7.58
CA LYS A 112 -15.83 -9.58 8.31
C LYS A 112 -14.40 -9.91 8.76
N HIS A 113 -13.43 -9.84 7.84
CA HIS A 113 -12.02 -10.10 8.16
C HIS A 113 -11.47 -9.06 9.14
N MET A 114 -11.80 -7.78 8.93
CA MET A 114 -11.38 -6.72 9.84
C MET A 114 -11.88 -6.97 11.27
N CYS A 115 -13.16 -7.29 11.44
CA CYS A 115 -13.73 -7.58 12.77
C CYS A 115 -13.09 -8.82 13.40
N GLN A 116 -12.89 -9.89 12.63
CA GLN A 116 -12.23 -11.08 13.12
C GLN A 116 -10.79 -10.80 13.56
N ASN A 117 -9.99 -10.19 12.71
CA ASN A 117 -8.61 -9.84 13.03
C ASN A 117 -8.52 -8.92 14.25
N PHE A 118 -9.40 -7.91 14.34
CA PHE A 118 -9.44 -7.02 15.48
C PHE A 118 -9.69 -7.80 16.79
N THR A 119 -10.69 -8.69 16.78
CA THR A 119 -11.02 -9.52 17.93
C THR A 119 -9.86 -10.43 18.34
N ASP A 120 -9.25 -11.11 17.36
CA ASP A 120 -8.15 -12.03 17.63
C ASP A 120 -6.90 -11.31 18.15
N HIS A 121 -6.58 -10.15 17.58
CA HIS A 121 -5.48 -9.33 18.07
C HIS A 121 -5.73 -8.74 19.46
N MET A 122 -6.97 -8.33 19.76
CA MET A 122 -7.34 -7.87 21.10
C MET A 122 -7.21 -8.99 22.14
N ASN A 123 -7.71 -10.19 21.82
CA ASN A 123 -7.55 -11.35 22.71
C ASN A 123 -6.07 -11.67 22.93
N THR A 124 -5.29 -11.73 21.86
CA THR A 124 -3.83 -11.94 21.94
C THR A 124 -3.14 -10.87 22.79
N ALA A 125 -3.55 -9.61 22.65
CA ALA A 125 -3.00 -8.51 23.44
C ALA A 125 -3.34 -8.66 24.93
N PHE A 126 -4.56 -9.04 25.28
CA PHE A 126 -4.95 -9.29 26.67
C PHE A 126 -4.24 -10.49 27.27
N ASP A 127 -4.12 -11.59 26.53
CA ASP A 127 -3.44 -12.82 27.00
C ASP A 127 -1.95 -12.59 27.26
N ASN A 128 -1.32 -11.74 26.46
CA ASN A 128 0.10 -11.43 26.55
C ASN A 128 0.41 -10.17 27.35
N TRP A 129 -0.62 -9.45 27.82
CA TRP A 129 -0.40 -8.19 28.52
C TRP A 129 0.36 -8.39 29.83
N LYS A 130 1.39 -7.61 30.03
CA LYS A 130 2.16 -7.53 31.27
C LYS A 130 2.22 -6.08 31.74
N PRO A 131 1.97 -5.80 33.02
CA PRO A 131 2.09 -4.44 33.53
C PRO A 131 3.49 -3.91 33.33
N ARG A 132 3.61 -2.67 32.84
CA ARG A 132 4.92 -2.02 32.77
C ARG A 132 5.50 -1.86 34.17
N LYS A 133 6.81 -2.06 34.29
CA LYS A 133 7.51 -1.71 35.52
C LYS A 133 7.28 -0.23 35.82
N ARG A 134 6.81 0.06 37.01
CA ARG A 134 6.68 1.45 37.46
C ARG A 134 8.08 2.03 37.64
N TYR A 135 8.28 3.24 37.14
CA TYR A 135 9.52 3.96 37.41
C TYR A 135 9.55 4.29 38.90
N SER A 136 10.65 4.01 39.58
CA SER A 136 10.93 4.53 40.91
C SER A 136 11.64 5.89 40.78
N ILE A 137 11.04 6.93 41.36
CA ILE A 137 11.70 8.24 41.47
C ILE A 137 12.62 8.16 42.68
N PHE A 138 13.90 8.21 42.41
CA PHE A 138 14.88 8.37 43.51
C PHE A 138 14.99 9.85 43.83
N LYS A 139 14.78 10.24 45.11
CA LYS A 139 15.19 11.52 45.61
C LYS A 139 16.71 11.53 45.65
N ALA A 140 17.33 12.49 44.94
CA ALA A 140 18.75 12.81 45.08
C ALA A 140 19.02 13.48 46.43
#